data_b926636ea3b43fee04a0caa454ce47c9
#
_entry.id   b926636ea3b43fee04a0caa454ce47c9
#
_cell.length_a   1.000
_cell.length_b   1.000
_cell.length_c   1.000
_cell.angle_alpha   90.00
_cell.angle_beta   90.00
_cell.angle_gamma   90.00
#
_symmetry.space_group_name_H-M   'P 1'
#
loop_
_entity.id
_entity.type
_entity.pdbx_description
1 polymer ?
#
loop_
_entity_poly.entity_id
_entity_poly.type
_entity_poly.pdbx_seq_one_letter_code
_entity_poly.pdbx_strand_id
1 'polypeptide(L)'
;MSAAVKQIAFIINPISGSRKTQQVKRQVPQLVSQLLDHEQWSPALVQTEYAGHATVLARQYAAEGYDAVVAVGGDGTVSEVAQGLLNTSTAMGIIPMGSGNGFALHLGIPTDAGKAILLLNRCKTISVDYGMANDKLFISTCGTGFDAEVAERFAGNTQRGLFAYVRTVLHLVFAYRPQTYRLVAESLYGEQQPFDISRRAFLITFANANQWGNNARIAPHANLQDGKMDVMILSRHALLDALPLAWRLFTGTIDRSLLVRTLRARQLTLHRQTAAAFHIDGNPVAMPADVTIRIMPHGFNVLVDNNTQAK
;
A
#
# COMPACT_ATOMS: atom_id res chain seq x y z
N MET A 1 -38.72 -1.11 10.30
CA MET A 1 -38.16 -2.37 9.76
C MET A 1 -36.74 -2.46 10.25
N SER A 2 -36.38 -3.49 11.04
CA SER A 2 -34.99 -3.73 11.43
C SER A 2 -34.18 -3.98 10.16
N ALA A 3 -33.07 -3.26 9.97
CA ALA A 3 -32.15 -3.55 8.87
C ALA A 3 -31.63 -4.99 9.03
N ALA A 4 -31.50 -5.72 7.94
CA ALA A 4 -30.92 -7.07 8.00
C ALA A 4 -29.50 -7.00 8.55
N VAL A 5 -29.12 -7.92 9.44
CA VAL A 5 -27.77 -8.01 9.99
C VAL A 5 -26.82 -8.35 8.86
N LYS A 6 -25.78 -7.53 8.69
CA LYS A 6 -24.75 -7.67 7.65
C LYS A 6 -23.73 -8.74 8.01
N GLN A 7 -23.23 -9.46 7.02
CA GLN A 7 -22.20 -10.48 7.21
C GLN A 7 -20.79 -9.90 7.04
N ILE A 8 -19.89 -10.19 7.99
CA ILE A 8 -18.51 -9.71 7.97
C ILE A 8 -17.54 -10.85 8.29
N ALA A 9 -16.51 -11.06 7.44
CA ALA A 9 -15.50 -12.08 7.67
C ALA A 9 -14.16 -11.45 8.04
N PHE A 10 -13.50 -11.98 9.07
CA PHE A 10 -12.18 -11.55 9.52
C PHE A 10 -11.13 -12.58 9.07
N ILE A 11 -10.27 -12.21 8.12
CA ILE A 11 -9.17 -13.03 7.63
C ILE A 11 -7.91 -12.68 8.41
N ILE A 12 -7.48 -13.57 9.30
CA ILE A 12 -6.37 -13.35 10.23
C ILE A 12 -5.12 -14.04 9.70
N ASN A 13 -4.05 -13.27 9.46
CA ASN A 13 -2.74 -13.84 9.14
C ASN A 13 -1.95 -14.07 10.45
N PRO A 14 -1.77 -15.32 10.91
CA PRO A 14 -1.19 -15.60 12.22
C PRO A 14 0.31 -15.28 12.31
N ILE A 15 1.04 -15.33 11.20
CA ILE A 15 2.51 -15.22 11.17
C ILE A 15 3.04 -13.83 10.90
N SER A 16 2.22 -12.87 10.44
CA SER A 16 2.69 -11.52 10.14
C SER A 16 2.90 -10.68 11.41
N GLY A 17 3.87 -9.75 11.37
CA GLY A 17 4.15 -8.81 12.44
C GLY A 17 5.15 -9.30 13.50
N SER A 18 5.39 -8.48 14.54
CA SER A 18 6.28 -8.76 15.66
C SER A 18 5.66 -9.76 16.66
N ARG A 19 6.48 -10.29 17.61
CA ARG A 19 5.97 -11.14 18.70
C ARG A 19 4.83 -10.47 19.48
N LYS A 20 4.96 -9.18 19.77
CA LYS A 20 3.91 -8.38 20.45
C LYS A 20 2.62 -8.36 19.61
N THR A 21 2.74 -8.13 18.32
CA THR A 21 1.60 -8.10 17.38
C THR A 21 0.92 -9.47 17.28
N GLN A 22 1.70 -10.56 17.32
CA GLN A 22 1.14 -11.92 17.32
C GLN A 22 0.34 -12.24 18.59
N GLN A 23 0.74 -11.71 19.76
CA GLN A 23 -0.08 -11.81 20.97
C GLN A 23 -1.41 -11.09 20.83
N VAL A 24 -1.40 -9.87 20.29
CA VAL A 24 -2.65 -9.10 20.04
C VAL A 24 -3.55 -9.82 19.04
N LYS A 25 -2.99 -10.45 17.99
CA LYS A 25 -3.78 -11.24 17.04
C LYS A 25 -4.54 -12.41 17.68
N ARG A 26 -3.95 -13.07 18.67
CA ARG A 26 -4.64 -14.12 19.42
C ARG A 26 -5.85 -13.59 20.21
N GLN A 27 -5.86 -12.30 20.53
CA GLN A 27 -6.95 -11.63 21.22
C GLN A 27 -8.03 -11.09 20.27
N VAL A 28 -7.77 -11.05 18.94
CA VAL A 28 -8.75 -10.52 17.98
C VAL A 28 -10.14 -11.18 18.09
N PRO A 29 -10.28 -12.51 18.24
CA PRO A 29 -11.60 -13.12 18.41
C PRO A 29 -12.35 -12.56 19.63
N GLN A 30 -11.65 -12.39 20.74
CA GLN A 30 -12.22 -11.81 21.96
C GLN A 30 -12.57 -10.34 21.78
N LEU A 31 -11.69 -9.56 21.13
CA LEU A 31 -11.94 -8.13 20.85
C LEU A 31 -13.13 -7.97 19.91
N VAL A 32 -13.28 -8.80 18.89
CA VAL A 32 -14.43 -8.80 17.99
C VAL A 32 -15.71 -9.09 18.78
N SER A 33 -15.71 -10.13 19.61
CA SER A 33 -16.86 -10.48 20.44
C SER A 33 -17.29 -9.37 21.42
N GLN A 34 -16.33 -8.55 21.91
CA GLN A 34 -16.61 -7.51 22.90
C GLN A 34 -16.91 -6.13 22.29
N LEU A 35 -16.34 -5.81 21.15
CA LEU A 35 -16.31 -4.44 20.61
C LEU A 35 -17.09 -4.27 19.32
N LEU A 36 -17.34 -5.35 18.56
CA LEU A 36 -18.13 -5.28 17.34
C LEU A 36 -19.64 -5.17 17.71
N ASP A 37 -20.36 -4.35 16.98
CA ASP A 37 -21.81 -4.23 17.12
C ASP A 37 -22.49 -5.44 16.45
N HIS A 38 -22.95 -6.39 17.25
CA HIS A 38 -23.61 -7.63 16.80
C HIS A 38 -25.06 -7.42 16.33
N GLU A 39 -25.67 -6.26 16.59
CA GLU A 39 -26.95 -5.91 15.97
C GLU A 39 -26.79 -5.49 14.53
N GLN A 40 -25.60 -4.97 14.18
CA GLN A 40 -25.24 -4.56 12.82
C GLN A 40 -24.50 -5.64 12.04
N TRP A 41 -23.61 -6.41 12.71
CA TRP A 41 -22.68 -7.32 12.07
C TRP A 41 -22.72 -8.75 12.62
N SER A 42 -22.78 -9.74 11.74
CA SER A 42 -22.60 -11.16 12.05
C SER A 42 -21.18 -11.60 11.64
N PRO A 43 -20.23 -11.80 12.59
CA PRO A 43 -18.83 -12.07 12.26
C PRO A 43 -18.53 -13.54 12.02
N ALA A 44 -17.74 -13.83 10.98
CA ALA A 44 -16.98 -15.07 10.77
C ALA A 44 -15.48 -14.80 10.93
N LEU A 45 -14.73 -15.73 11.54
CA LEU A 45 -13.28 -15.60 11.73
C LEU A 45 -12.57 -16.80 11.11
N VAL A 46 -11.55 -16.52 10.31
CA VAL A 46 -10.73 -17.53 9.62
C VAL A 46 -9.25 -17.15 9.66
N GLN A 47 -8.36 -18.14 9.70
CA GLN A 47 -6.93 -17.92 9.64
C GLN A 47 -6.37 -18.32 8.26
N THR A 48 -5.36 -17.58 7.81
CA THR A 48 -4.61 -17.98 6.61
C THR A 48 -3.62 -19.08 6.95
N GLU A 49 -3.40 -20.00 6.03
CA GLU A 49 -2.52 -21.16 6.19
C GLU A 49 -1.23 -21.03 5.37
N TYR A 50 -1.28 -20.30 4.24
CA TYR A 50 -0.16 -20.14 3.32
C TYR A 50 -0.21 -18.74 2.66
N ALA A 51 0.86 -18.36 1.98
CA ALA A 51 0.92 -17.11 1.22
C ALA A 51 -0.07 -17.13 0.04
N GLY A 52 -0.83 -16.06 -0.13
CA GLY A 52 -1.92 -15.97 -1.13
C GLY A 52 -3.27 -16.52 -0.64
N HIS A 53 -3.34 -17.19 0.54
CA HIS A 53 -4.60 -17.74 1.04
C HIS A 53 -5.64 -16.66 1.36
N ALA A 54 -5.19 -15.46 1.78
CA ALA A 54 -6.13 -14.36 2.03
C ALA A 54 -6.86 -13.92 0.75
N THR A 55 -6.23 -13.99 -0.42
CA THR A 55 -6.89 -13.71 -1.71
C THR A 55 -7.99 -14.74 -2.02
N VAL A 56 -7.71 -16.03 -1.77
CA VAL A 56 -8.68 -17.11 -1.99
C VAL A 56 -9.89 -16.96 -1.07
N LEU A 57 -9.64 -16.78 0.23
CA LEU A 57 -10.68 -16.59 1.23
C LEU A 57 -11.53 -15.33 0.95
N ALA A 58 -10.90 -14.21 0.62
CA ALA A 58 -11.62 -12.97 0.31
C ALA A 58 -12.54 -13.15 -0.91
N ARG A 59 -12.08 -13.81 -1.95
CA ARG A 59 -12.88 -14.14 -3.14
C ARG A 59 -14.05 -15.06 -2.80
N GLN A 60 -13.81 -16.07 -1.95
CA GLN A 60 -14.84 -16.99 -1.49
C GLN A 60 -15.94 -16.25 -0.73
N TYR A 61 -15.60 -15.46 0.30
CA TYR A 61 -16.58 -14.70 1.07
C TYR A 61 -17.35 -13.67 0.22
N ALA A 62 -16.68 -13.05 -0.75
CA ALA A 62 -17.37 -12.16 -1.69
C ALA A 62 -18.38 -12.92 -2.57
N ALA A 63 -18.04 -14.13 -3.03
CA ALA A 63 -18.95 -15.00 -3.80
C ALA A 63 -20.12 -15.53 -2.94
N GLU A 64 -19.90 -15.74 -1.65
CA GLU A 64 -20.93 -16.12 -0.67
C GLU A 64 -21.85 -14.94 -0.28
N GLY A 65 -21.58 -13.72 -0.77
CA GLY A 65 -22.41 -12.54 -0.56
C GLY A 65 -22.17 -11.81 0.76
N TYR A 66 -21.00 -11.96 1.36
CA TYR A 66 -20.62 -11.17 2.54
C TYR A 66 -20.56 -9.67 2.22
N ASP A 67 -21.07 -8.84 3.14
CA ASP A 67 -21.05 -7.37 3.01
C ASP A 67 -19.65 -6.81 3.18
N ALA A 68 -18.83 -7.45 4.03
CA ALA A 68 -17.46 -7.02 4.28
C ALA A 68 -16.50 -8.18 4.57
N VAL A 69 -15.23 -7.98 4.18
CA VAL A 69 -14.09 -8.85 4.53
C VAL A 69 -12.99 -8.00 5.17
N VAL A 70 -12.58 -8.34 6.37
CA VAL A 70 -11.61 -7.60 7.16
C VAL A 70 -10.24 -8.27 7.08
N ALA A 71 -9.25 -7.55 6.56
CA ALA A 71 -7.85 -7.97 6.57
C ALA A 71 -7.24 -7.73 7.96
N VAL A 72 -6.91 -8.78 8.70
CA VAL A 72 -6.22 -8.72 9.99
C VAL A 72 -4.75 -9.10 9.80
N GLY A 73 -3.92 -8.11 9.48
CA GLY A 73 -2.53 -8.37 9.12
C GLY A 73 -1.73 -7.13 8.76
N GLY A 74 -0.57 -7.32 8.13
CA GLY A 74 0.23 -6.23 7.56
C GLY A 74 -0.13 -5.94 6.11
N ASP A 75 0.66 -5.07 5.47
CA ASP A 75 0.42 -4.60 4.10
C ASP A 75 0.25 -5.75 3.09
N GLY A 76 1.01 -6.85 3.21
CA GLY A 76 0.85 -8.02 2.35
C GLY A 76 -0.53 -8.68 2.48
N THR A 77 -1.05 -8.84 3.71
CA THR A 77 -2.40 -9.40 3.94
C THR A 77 -3.48 -8.46 3.39
N VAL A 78 -3.30 -7.15 3.56
CA VAL A 78 -4.21 -6.13 3.02
C VAL A 78 -4.23 -6.17 1.48
N SER A 79 -3.05 -6.28 0.85
CA SER A 79 -2.93 -6.41 -0.62
C SER A 79 -3.57 -7.70 -1.14
N GLU A 80 -3.36 -8.84 -0.46
CA GLU A 80 -4.00 -10.12 -0.80
C GLU A 80 -5.53 -10.05 -0.72
N VAL A 81 -6.09 -9.48 0.36
CA VAL A 81 -7.55 -9.31 0.51
C VAL A 81 -8.10 -8.37 -0.56
N ALA A 82 -7.45 -7.23 -0.80
CA ALA A 82 -7.84 -6.29 -1.86
C ALA A 82 -7.90 -6.98 -3.23
N GLN A 83 -6.88 -7.81 -3.56
CA GLN A 83 -6.85 -8.58 -4.80
C GLN A 83 -8.03 -9.57 -4.91
N GLY A 84 -8.46 -10.16 -3.81
CA GLY A 84 -9.63 -11.07 -3.78
C GLY A 84 -10.96 -10.34 -3.97
N LEU A 85 -11.04 -9.07 -3.57
CA LEU A 85 -12.26 -8.26 -3.61
C LEU A 85 -12.38 -7.38 -4.86
N LEU A 86 -11.43 -7.43 -5.79
CA LEU A 86 -11.49 -6.64 -7.02
C LEU A 86 -12.79 -6.88 -7.78
N ASN A 87 -13.44 -5.79 -8.19
CA ASN A 87 -14.67 -5.79 -8.96
C ASN A 87 -15.84 -6.53 -8.28
N THR A 88 -15.83 -6.61 -6.95
CA THR A 88 -16.95 -7.11 -6.14
C THR A 88 -17.64 -5.97 -5.38
N SER A 89 -18.86 -6.23 -4.90
CA SER A 89 -19.59 -5.30 -4.02
C SER A 89 -19.13 -5.35 -2.56
N THR A 90 -18.44 -6.42 -2.17
CA THR A 90 -17.95 -6.66 -0.81
C THR A 90 -16.90 -5.62 -0.42
N ALA A 91 -17.06 -4.98 0.73
CA ALA A 91 -16.14 -3.96 1.21
C ALA A 91 -14.98 -4.55 2.02
N MET A 92 -13.78 -3.99 1.87
CA MET A 92 -12.62 -4.37 2.68
C MET A 92 -12.57 -3.54 3.97
N GLY A 93 -12.56 -4.20 5.12
CA GLY A 93 -12.13 -3.62 6.40
C GLY A 93 -10.65 -3.92 6.65
N ILE A 94 -9.99 -3.15 7.54
CA ILE A 94 -8.58 -3.36 7.87
C ILE A 94 -8.36 -3.26 9.38
N ILE A 95 -7.71 -4.27 9.96
CA ILE A 95 -7.11 -4.21 11.30
C ILE A 95 -5.60 -4.31 11.11
N PRO A 96 -4.88 -3.15 11.18
CA PRO A 96 -3.46 -3.09 10.82
C PRO A 96 -2.60 -3.77 11.87
N MET A 97 -1.92 -4.86 11.48
CA MET A 97 -1.07 -5.68 12.35
C MET A 97 0.33 -5.91 11.76
N GLY A 98 0.73 -5.08 10.81
CA GLY A 98 2.06 -5.08 10.21
C GLY A 98 3.02 -4.10 10.88
N SER A 99 4.24 -4.04 10.33
CA SER A 99 5.24 -3.05 10.74
C SER A 99 5.10 -1.70 10.03
N GLY A 100 4.57 -1.67 8.81
CA GLY A 100 4.43 -0.46 7.98
C GLY A 100 3.02 0.11 7.99
N ASN A 101 2.05 -0.72 7.65
CA ASN A 101 0.62 -0.41 7.56
C ASN A 101 0.31 0.82 6.68
N GLY A 102 1.02 0.95 5.56
CA GLY A 102 0.99 2.17 4.74
C GLY A 102 -0.40 2.50 4.19
N PHE A 103 -1.10 1.50 3.64
CA PHE A 103 -2.44 1.70 3.10
C PHE A 103 -3.47 2.06 4.18
N ALA A 104 -3.42 1.37 5.34
CA ALA A 104 -4.30 1.68 6.46
C ALA A 104 -4.06 3.08 7.04
N LEU A 105 -2.80 3.50 7.16
CA LEU A 105 -2.43 4.84 7.63
C LEU A 105 -2.87 5.93 6.63
N HIS A 106 -2.80 5.67 5.32
CA HIS A 106 -3.34 6.60 4.31
C HIS A 106 -4.84 6.82 4.49
N LEU A 107 -5.59 5.75 4.75
CA LEU A 107 -7.04 5.79 4.99
C LEU A 107 -7.42 6.34 6.37
N GLY A 108 -6.45 6.66 7.23
CA GLY A 108 -6.71 7.12 8.61
C GLY A 108 -7.21 6.03 9.54
N ILE A 109 -7.00 4.76 9.20
CA ILE A 109 -7.42 3.62 10.03
C ILE A 109 -6.49 3.50 11.24
N PRO A 110 -7.03 3.41 12.47
CA PRO A 110 -6.22 3.29 13.68
C PRO A 110 -5.35 2.03 13.68
N THR A 111 -4.10 2.14 14.14
CA THR A 111 -3.20 0.99 14.29
C THR A 111 -3.46 0.17 15.56
N ASP A 112 -4.27 0.68 16.48
CA ASP A 112 -4.78 -0.08 17.62
C ASP A 112 -5.94 -0.97 17.18
N ALA A 113 -5.85 -2.27 17.47
CA ALA A 113 -6.84 -3.26 17.04
C ALA A 113 -8.25 -2.99 17.56
N GLY A 114 -8.38 -2.61 18.82
CA GLY A 114 -9.69 -2.31 19.42
C GLY A 114 -10.33 -1.08 18.76
N LYS A 115 -9.55 -0.03 18.52
CA LYS A 115 -10.04 1.18 17.83
C LYS A 115 -10.40 0.88 16.37
N ALA A 116 -9.64 0.00 15.69
CA ALA A 116 -9.95 -0.41 14.32
C ALA A 116 -11.26 -1.22 14.26
N ILE A 117 -11.54 -2.09 15.24
CA ILE A 117 -12.83 -2.80 15.35
C ILE A 117 -13.97 -1.82 15.63
N LEU A 118 -13.79 -0.90 16.58
CA LEU A 118 -14.81 0.12 16.89
C LEU A 118 -15.13 1.04 15.69
N LEU A 119 -14.16 1.24 14.78
CA LEU A 119 -14.40 1.97 13.54
C LEU A 119 -15.42 1.26 12.66
N LEU A 120 -15.44 -0.08 12.62
CA LEU A 120 -16.38 -0.86 11.81
C LEU A 120 -17.83 -0.62 12.19
N ASN A 121 -18.11 -0.27 13.45
CA ASN A 121 -19.47 0.04 13.93
C ASN A 121 -20.01 1.39 13.41
N ARG A 122 -19.14 2.26 12.90
CA ARG A 122 -19.48 3.60 12.41
C ARG A 122 -18.80 3.93 11.08
N CYS A 123 -18.62 2.95 10.25
CA CYS A 123 -17.94 3.10 8.97
C CYS A 123 -18.88 3.53 7.85
N LYS A 124 -18.28 4.13 6.84
CA LYS A 124 -18.86 4.26 5.50
C LYS A 124 -17.99 3.53 4.50
N THR A 125 -18.60 3.17 3.38
CA THR A 125 -17.88 2.56 2.26
C THR A 125 -17.44 3.65 1.27
N ILE A 126 -16.19 3.58 0.86
CA ILE A 126 -15.65 4.36 -0.27
C ILE A 126 -15.11 3.41 -1.33
N SER A 127 -15.27 3.76 -2.60
CA SER A 127 -14.61 3.05 -3.70
C SER A 127 -13.24 3.64 -3.95
N VAL A 128 -12.22 2.80 -4.09
CA VAL A 128 -10.83 3.22 -4.25
C VAL A 128 -10.20 2.63 -5.50
N ASP A 129 -9.22 3.35 -6.00
CA ASP A 129 -8.42 3.00 -7.15
C ASP A 129 -7.34 1.97 -6.76
N TYR A 130 -6.85 1.23 -7.74
CA TYR A 130 -5.66 0.39 -7.60
C TYR A 130 -4.75 0.55 -8.82
N GLY A 131 -3.52 0.15 -8.68
CA GLY A 131 -2.56 0.20 -9.77
C GLY A 131 -2.21 -1.16 -10.33
N MET A 132 -1.79 -1.16 -11.59
CA MET A 132 -1.21 -2.30 -12.28
C MET A 132 0.17 -1.91 -12.80
N ALA A 133 1.18 -2.72 -12.51
CA ALA A 133 2.50 -2.67 -13.14
C ALA A 133 2.65 -3.92 -14.02
N ASN A 134 2.46 -3.79 -15.34
CA ASN A 134 2.16 -4.87 -16.27
C ASN A 134 0.96 -5.70 -15.78
N ASP A 135 1.19 -6.95 -15.36
CA ASP A 135 0.21 -7.89 -14.82
C ASP A 135 0.15 -7.92 -13.28
N LYS A 136 1.00 -7.14 -12.60
CA LYS A 136 1.10 -7.12 -11.14
C LYS A 136 0.27 -6.00 -10.54
N LEU A 137 -0.62 -6.35 -9.62
CA LEU A 137 -1.45 -5.41 -8.88
C LEU A 137 -0.66 -4.75 -7.73
N PHE A 138 -0.90 -3.47 -7.51
CA PHE A 138 -0.51 -2.76 -6.27
C PHE A 138 -1.66 -1.88 -5.79
N ILE A 139 -1.77 -1.73 -4.48
CA ILE A 139 -2.78 -0.85 -3.85
C ILE A 139 -2.15 0.43 -3.30
N SER A 140 -0.88 0.36 -2.89
CA SER A 140 -0.16 1.48 -2.29
C SER A 140 0.84 2.09 -3.26
N THR A 141 1.95 1.44 -3.50
CA THR A 141 3.04 1.97 -4.34
C THR A 141 3.76 0.85 -5.08
N CYS A 142 4.29 1.18 -6.24
CA CYS A 142 5.30 0.36 -6.88
C CYS A 142 6.46 1.24 -7.34
N GLY A 143 7.62 0.64 -7.62
CA GLY A 143 8.76 1.47 -8.00
C GLY A 143 10.04 0.71 -8.27
N THR A 144 11.05 1.47 -8.68
CA THR A 144 12.38 0.98 -9.04
C THR A 144 13.45 1.93 -8.55
N GLY A 145 14.64 1.42 -8.41
CA GLY A 145 15.78 2.19 -7.92
C GLY A 145 16.14 1.79 -6.51
N PHE A 146 16.52 2.76 -5.71
CA PHE A 146 16.99 2.54 -4.34
C PHE A 146 15.95 1.83 -3.45
N ASP A 147 14.70 2.20 -3.55
CA ASP A 147 13.59 1.59 -2.78
C ASP A 147 13.40 0.10 -3.11
N ALA A 148 13.49 -0.26 -4.39
CA ALA A 148 13.43 -1.65 -4.83
C ALA A 148 14.66 -2.47 -4.38
N GLU A 149 15.86 -1.90 -4.43
CA GLU A 149 17.08 -2.53 -3.93
C GLU A 149 17.01 -2.77 -2.40
N VAL A 150 16.46 -1.80 -1.65
CA VAL A 150 16.20 -1.96 -0.22
C VAL A 150 15.21 -3.09 0.02
N ALA A 151 14.11 -3.15 -0.73
CA ALA A 151 13.10 -4.20 -0.61
C ALA A 151 13.71 -5.59 -0.89
N GLU A 152 14.51 -5.73 -1.93
CA GLU A 152 15.17 -7.00 -2.29
C GLU A 152 16.14 -7.47 -1.20
N ARG A 153 17.00 -6.58 -0.70
CA ARG A 153 17.94 -6.92 0.37
C ARG A 153 17.27 -7.22 1.69
N PHE A 154 16.16 -6.54 1.98
CA PHE A 154 15.41 -6.76 3.20
C PHE A 154 14.64 -8.08 3.17
N ALA A 155 14.10 -8.48 2.02
CA ALA A 155 13.41 -9.77 1.84
C ALA A 155 14.35 -10.98 2.08
N GLY A 156 15.62 -10.86 1.71
CA GLY A 156 16.65 -11.88 1.97
C GLY A 156 17.21 -11.90 3.40
N ASN A 157 16.86 -10.94 4.25
CA ASN A 157 17.45 -10.80 5.58
C ASN A 157 16.59 -11.46 6.65
N THR A 158 17.19 -12.36 7.45
CA THR A 158 16.54 -13.05 8.58
C THR A 158 16.32 -12.15 9.79
N GLN A 159 17.06 -11.03 9.90
CA GLN A 159 16.89 -10.04 10.95
C GLN A 159 15.74 -9.10 10.63
N ARG A 160 14.61 -9.25 11.32
CA ARG A 160 13.44 -8.38 11.20
C ARG A 160 13.45 -7.30 12.27
N GLY A 161 13.07 -6.06 11.91
CA GLY A 161 12.89 -4.95 12.84
C GLY A 161 13.40 -3.62 12.27
N LEU A 162 12.93 -2.52 12.86
CA LEU A 162 13.24 -1.16 12.42
C LEU A 162 14.76 -0.88 12.38
N PHE A 163 15.52 -1.38 13.37
CA PHE A 163 16.96 -1.16 13.43
C PHE A 163 17.71 -1.85 12.29
N ALA A 164 17.33 -3.09 11.95
CA ALA A 164 17.91 -3.82 10.80
C ALA A 164 17.57 -3.10 9.49
N TYR A 165 16.34 -2.62 9.35
CA TYR A 165 15.91 -1.84 8.20
C TYR A 165 16.73 -0.55 8.05
N VAL A 166 16.83 0.26 9.12
CA VAL A 166 17.60 1.52 9.11
C VAL A 166 19.07 1.28 8.77
N ARG A 167 19.70 0.23 9.35
CA ARG A 167 21.08 -0.14 9.04
C ARG A 167 21.26 -0.51 7.56
N THR A 168 20.34 -1.29 7.00
CA THR A 168 20.36 -1.68 5.58
C THR A 168 20.22 -0.45 4.68
N VAL A 169 19.27 0.43 4.98
CA VAL A 169 19.07 1.69 4.26
C VAL A 169 20.32 2.56 4.29
N LEU A 170 20.91 2.78 5.46
CA LEU A 170 22.13 3.59 5.60
C LEU A 170 23.29 3.00 4.79
N HIS A 171 23.52 1.70 4.86
CA HIS A 171 24.59 1.06 4.09
C HIS A 171 24.38 1.21 2.58
N LEU A 172 23.14 1.03 2.12
CA LEU A 172 22.78 1.12 0.69
C LEU A 172 22.83 2.53 0.15
N VAL A 173 22.45 3.55 0.94
CA VAL A 173 22.50 4.97 0.53
C VAL A 173 23.89 5.35 0.02
N PHE A 174 24.95 4.83 0.64
CA PHE A 174 26.33 5.09 0.22
C PHE A 174 26.77 4.28 -1.01
N ALA A 175 26.26 3.07 -1.17
CA ALA A 175 26.68 2.15 -2.21
C ALA A 175 25.88 2.30 -3.51
N TYR A 176 24.62 2.75 -3.43
CA TYR A 176 23.72 2.81 -4.58
C TYR A 176 24.09 3.92 -5.57
N ARG A 177 24.11 3.56 -6.86
CA ARG A 177 24.37 4.51 -7.95
C ARG A 177 23.07 4.76 -8.73
N PRO A 178 22.63 6.03 -8.86
CA PRO A 178 21.47 6.38 -9.67
C PRO A 178 21.59 5.86 -11.10
N GLN A 179 20.50 5.32 -11.64
CA GLN A 179 20.42 4.77 -12.99
C GLN A 179 19.63 5.72 -13.91
N THR A 180 19.77 5.52 -15.23
CA THR A 180 19.01 6.29 -16.23
C THR A 180 17.74 5.54 -16.59
N TYR A 181 16.61 6.24 -16.51
CA TYR A 181 15.28 5.76 -16.84
C TYR A 181 14.66 6.67 -17.90
N ARG A 182 13.91 6.09 -18.83
CA ARG A 182 13.05 6.83 -19.75
C ARG A 182 11.59 6.62 -19.35
N LEU A 183 10.86 7.69 -19.21
CA LEU A 183 9.46 7.72 -18.82
C LEU A 183 8.64 8.26 -20.00
N VAL A 184 7.69 7.49 -20.48
CA VAL A 184 6.83 7.83 -21.62
C VAL A 184 5.38 7.75 -21.19
N ALA A 185 4.60 8.82 -21.46
CA ALA A 185 3.16 8.84 -21.28
C ALA A 185 2.50 9.51 -22.49
N GLU A 186 1.30 9.05 -22.87
CA GLU A 186 0.51 9.70 -23.93
C GLU A 186 0.11 11.12 -23.53
N SER A 187 -0.21 11.30 -22.24
CA SER A 187 -0.48 12.61 -21.64
C SER A 187 -0.20 12.59 -20.15
N LEU A 188 0.29 13.69 -19.60
CA LEU A 188 0.27 13.97 -18.17
C LEU A 188 -0.97 14.78 -17.82
N TYR A 189 -1.40 14.71 -16.56
CA TYR A 189 -2.51 15.53 -16.09
C TYR A 189 -2.16 17.02 -16.17
N GLY A 190 -2.96 17.77 -16.93
CA GLY A 190 -2.74 19.19 -17.20
C GLY A 190 -1.92 19.51 -18.47
N GLU A 191 -1.36 18.49 -19.13
CA GLU A 191 -0.63 18.64 -20.40
C GLU A 191 -1.32 17.82 -21.49
N GLN A 192 -1.57 18.43 -22.65
CA GLN A 192 -2.18 17.75 -23.80
C GLN A 192 -1.16 17.13 -24.75
N GLN A 193 0.13 17.25 -24.44
CA GLN A 193 1.21 16.73 -25.29
C GLN A 193 1.79 15.43 -24.72
N PRO A 194 2.30 14.54 -25.59
CA PRO A 194 3.04 13.36 -25.18
C PRO A 194 4.24 13.75 -24.32
N PHE A 195 4.42 13.01 -23.25
CA PHE A 195 5.53 13.18 -22.32
C PHE A 195 6.57 12.11 -22.56
N ASP A 196 7.80 12.50 -22.84
CA ASP A 196 8.93 11.61 -23.04
C ASP A 196 10.19 12.24 -22.45
N ILE A 197 10.64 11.71 -21.35
CA ILE A 197 11.88 12.17 -20.71
C ILE A 197 12.80 11.03 -20.34
N SER A 198 14.11 11.27 -20.54
CA SER A 198 15.17 10.43 -19.98
C SER A 198 15.83 11.16 -18.81
N ARG A 199 15.86 10.50 -17.65
CA ARG A 199 16.40 11.08 -16.42
C ARG A 199 17.23 10.05 -15.64
N ARG A 200 18.35 10.53 -15.10
CA ARG A 200 19.08 9.78 -14.09
C ARG A 200 18.40 9.99 -12.75
N ALA A 201 17.91 8.90 -12.14
CA ALA A 201 17.19 8.94 -10.87
C ALA A 201 17.78 7.97 -9.85
N PHE A 202 17.70 8.36 -8.59
CA PHE A 202 18.02 7.54 -7.43
C PHE A 202 16.91 6.54 -7.13
N LEU A 203 15.66 7.01 -7.21
CA LEU A 203 14.46 6.17 -7.19
C LEU A 203 13.36 6.80 -8.03
N ILE A 204 12.43 5.95 -8.47
CA ILE A 204 11.16 6.36 -9.06
C ILE A 204 10.06 5.54 -8.41
N THR A 205 9.15 6.22 -7.70
CA THR A 205 7.99 5.60 -7.07
C THR A 205 6.71 6.03 -7.78
N PHE A 206 5.89 5.07 -8.14
CA PHE A 206 4.54 5.27 -8.68
C PHE A 206 3.55 5.01 -7.54
N ALA A 207 2.87 6.04 -7.10
CA ALA A 207 2.09 6.05 -5.88
C ALA A 207 0.59 6.19 -6.16
N ASN A 208 -0.19 5.20 -5.74
CA ASN A 208 -1.63 5.27 -5.58
C ASN A 208 -1.97 5.78 -4.16
N ALA A 209 -1.25 5.30 -3.14
CA ALA A 209 -1.34 5.78 -1.77
C ALA A 209 -0.16 6.69 -1.40
N ASN A 210 -0.34 7.51 -0.36
CA ASN A 210 0.59 8.60 -0.05
C ASN A 210 1.89 8.17 0.65
N GLN A 211 2.03 6.92 1.10
CA GLN A 211 3.16 6.52 1.94
C GLN A 211 3.58 5.07 1.76
N TRP A 212 4.83 4.79 2.10
CA TRP A 212 5.39 3.44 2.19
C TRP A 212 5.03 2.71 3.50
N GLY A 213 4.52 3.44 4.50
CA GLY A 213 4.24 2.96 5.86
C GLY A 213 4.98 3.76 6.93
N ASN A 214 4.62 3.56 8.21
CA ASN A 214 5.23 4.27 9.35
C ASN A 214 5.29 5.81 9.19
N ASN A 215 4.31 6.40 8.51
CA ASN A 215 4.27 7.83 8.14
C ASN A 215 5.40 8.29 7.20
N ALA A 216 6.11 7.39 6.52
CA ALA A 216 7.04 7.75 5.46
C ALA A 216 6.27 8.14 4.19
N ARG A 217 5.86 9.41 4.10
CA ARG A 217 4.96 9.95 3.07
C ARG A 217 5.73 10.33 1.82
N ILE A 218 5.87 9.39 0.90
CA ILE A 218 6.59 9.59 -0.37
C ILE A 218 5.79 10.43 -1.37
N ALA A 219 4.47 10.33 -1.39
CA ALA A 219 3.57 11.08 -2.27
C ALA A 219 2.47 11.76 -1.43
N PRO A 220 2.75 12.88 -0.74
CA PRO A 220 1.85 13.46 0.27
C PRO A 220 0.46 13.81 -0.25
N HIS A 221 0.32 14.05 -1.55
CA HIS A 221 -0.91 14.47 -2.21
C HIS A 221 -1.60 13.36 -3.01
N ALA A 222 -1.10 12.11 -2.94
CA ALA A 222 -1.75 10.98 -3.61
C ALA A 222 -3.18 10.79 -3.09
N ASN A 223 -4.09 10.52 -4.03
CA ASN A 223 -5.52 10.36 -3.77
C ASN A 223 -6.01 9.03 -4.36
N LEU A 224 -6.64 8.20 -3.53
CA LEU A 224 -7.14 6.88 -3.92
C LEU A 224 -8.40 6.90 -4.79
N GLN A 225 -8.93 8.07 -5.16
CA GLN A 225 -10.22 8.21 -5.85
C GLN A 225 -10.19 9.15 -7.07
N ASP A 226 -9.00 9.58 -7.51
CA ASP A 226 -8.90 10.56 -8.61
C ASP A 226 -8.47 9.93 -9.94
N GLY A 227 -8.31 8.61 -10.00
CA GLY A 227 -7.94 7.85 -11.20
C GLY A 227 -6.51 8.11 -11.67
N LYS A 228 -5.61 8.57 -10.79
CA LYS A 228 -4.25 8.98 -11.13
C LYS A 228 -3.23 8.40 -10.16
N MET A 229 -2.01 8.29 -10.61
CA MET A 229 -0.84 8.04 -9.76
C MET A 229 0.03 9.28 -9.65
N ASP A 230 0.59 9.51 -8.48
CA ASP A 230 1.69 10.44 -8.29
C ASP A 230 3.02 9.73 -8.60
N VAL A 231 3.78 10.26 -9.55
CA VAL A 231 5.09 9.74 -9.92
C VAL A 231 6.16 10.59 -9.28
N MET A 232 6.85 10.02 -8.30
CA MET A 232 7.88 10.69 -7.51
C MET A 232 9.25 10.30 -8.04
N ILE A 233 10.00 11.26 -8.58
CA ILE A 233 11.33 11.05 -9.15
C ILE A 233 12.34 11.76 -8.27
N LEU A 234 13.13 11.02 -7.51
CA LEU A 234 14.29 11.54 -6.78
C LEU A 234 15.53 11.43 -7.65
N SER A 235 15.98 12.56 -8.19
CA SER A 235 16.99 12.57 -9.26
C SER A 235 18.40 12.27 -8.75
N ARG A 236 18.81 12.87 -7.64
CA ARG A 236 20.15 12.71 -7.05
C ARG A 236 20.08 13.11 -5.57
N HIS A 237 20.88 12.48 -4.76
CA HIS A 237 21.14 12.98 -3.41
C HIS A 237 22.65 13.02 -3.17
N ALA A 238 23.11 14.02 -2.46
CA ALA A 238 24.37 13.99 -1.75
C ALA A 238 24.11 13.48 -0.32
N LEU A 239 25.15 13.02 0.34
CA LEU A 239 25.04 12.58 1.74
C LEU A 239 24.40 13.64 2.64
N LEU A 240 24.73 14.92 2.41
CA LEU A 240 24.17 16.06 3.13
C LEU A 240 22.68 16.26 2.91
N ASP A 241 22.10 15.72 1.81
CA ASP A 241 20.68 15.81 1.51
C ASP A 241 19.84 14.72 2.20
N ALA A 242 20.46 13.65 2.67
CA ALA A 242 19.76 12.48 3.20
C ALA A 242 18.92 12.82 4.45
N LEU A 243 19.46 13.61 5.39
CA LEU A 243 18.73 14.02 6.60
C LEU A 243 17.58 14.98 6.28
N PRO A 244 17.75 16.04 5.47
CA PRO A 244 16.63 16.88 5.03
C PRO A 244 15.55 16.12 4.26
N LEU A 245 15.93 15.18 3.39
CA LEU A 245 14.98 14.33 2.65
C LEU A 245 14.19 13.41 3.60
N ALA A 246 14.88 12.76 4.55
CA ALA A 246 14.22 11.94 5.57
C ALA A 246 13.24 12.77 6.40
N TRP A 247 13.64 13.96 6.87
CA TRP A 247 12.75 14.87 7.58
C TRP A 247 11.51 15.21 6.76
N ARG A 248 11.68 15.58 5.49
CA ARG A 248 10.58 15.90 4.57
C ARG A 248 9.66 14.70 4.31
N LEU A 249 10.22 13.50 4.23
CA LEU A 249 9.46 12.26 4.06
C LEU A 249 8.50 12.03 5.24
N PHE A 250 8.96 12.20 6.47
CA PHE A 250 8.14 12.01 7.67
C PHE A 250 7.20 13.19 7.98
N THR A 251 7.54 14.40 7.54
CA THR A 251 6.66 15.57 7.68
C THR A 251 5.66 15.72 6.52
N GLY A 252 5.74 14.86 5.47
CA GLY A 252 4.87 14.93 4.31
C GLY A 252 5.11 16.16 3.43
N THR A 253 6.37 16.59 3.33
CA THR A 253 6.79 17.76 2.52
C THR A 253 7.89 17.41 1.52
N ILE A 254 8.02 16.13 1.19
CA ILE A 254 9.09 15.62 0.29
C ILE A 254 8.99 16.23 -1.12
N ASP A 255 7.79 16.48 -1.61
CA ASP A 255 7.46 17.13 -2.87
C ASP A 255 7.99 18.57 -2.99
N ARG A 256 8.23 19.24 -1.85
CA ARG A 256 8.82 20.60 -1.80
C ARG A 256 10.34 20.60 -1.94
N SER A 257 10.97 19.43 -2.06
CA SER A 257 12.42 19.34 -2.27
C SER A 257 12.77 19.61 -3.74
N LEU A 258 13.77 20.42 -4.00
CA LEU A 258 14.30 20.64 -5.36
C LEU A 258 14.90 19.38 -5.99
N LEU A 259 15.18 18.35 -5.20
CA LEU A 259 15.71 17.07 -5.65
C LEU A 259 14.61 16.11 -6.12
N VAL A 260 13.34 16.43 -5.82
CA VAL A 260 12.18 15.61 -6.15
C VAL A 260 11.35 16.30 -7.23
N ARG A 261 11.05 15.57 -8.28
CA ARG A 261 10.06 15.98 -9.29
C ARG A 261 8.82 15.11 -9.14
N THR A 262 7.67 15.74 -9.06
CA THR A 262 6.37 15.08 -9.02
C THR A 262 5.67 15.24 -10.37
N LEU A 263 5.12 14.15 -10.89
CA LEU A 263 4.26 14.13 -12.07
C LEU A 263 2.97 13.39 -11.71
N ARG A 264 1.90 13.65 -12.46
CA ARG A 264 0.64 12.91 -12.33
C ARG A 264 0.24 12.30 -13.66
N ALA A 265 -0.06 11.01 -13.65
CA ALA A 265 -0.47 10.28 -14.84
C ALA A 265 -1.50 9.21 -14.51
N ARG A 266 -2.34 8.87 -15.49
CA ARG A 266 -3.19 7.68 -15.42
C ARG A 266 -2.44 6.44 -15.86
N GLN A 267 -1.61 6.58 -16.87
CA GLN A 267 -0.77 5.52 -17.43
C GLN A 267 0.57 6.09 -17.84
N LEU A 268 1.64 5.31 -17.64
CA LEU A 268 3.00 5.66 -18.00
C LEU A 268 3.82 4.40 -18.26
N THR A 269 4.71 4.43 -19.23
CA THR A 269 5.68 3.34 -19.47
C THR A 269 7.06 3.78 -19.00
N LEU A 270 7.64 2.94 -18.14
CA LEU A 270 9.02 3.04 -17.67
C LEU A 270 9.90 2.14 -18.52
N HIS A 271 10.94 2.72 -19.16
CA HIS A 271 11.96 1.99 -19.86
C HIS A 271 13.27 2.00 -19.07
N ARG A 272 13.87 0.83 -18.89
CA ARG A 272 15.17 0.60 -18.23
C ARG A 272 16.13 -0.05 -19.21
N GLN A 273 17.43 0.08 -19.01
CA GLN A 273 18.42 -0.55 -19.87
C GLN A 273 18.39 -2.09 -19.79
N THR A 274 18.11 -2.60 -18.61
CA THR A 274 18.00 -4.04 -18.32
C THR A 274 16.88 -4.31 -17.32
N ALA A 275 16.44 -5.56 -17.23
CA ALA A 275 15.63 -6.00 -16.10
C ALA A 275 16.41 -5.72 -14.79
N ALA A 276 15.75 -5.12 -13.82
CA ALA A 276 16.36 -4.71 -12.56
C ALA A 276 15.33 -4.83 -11.42
N ALA A 277 15.79 -4.61 -10.18
CA ALA A 277 14.94 -4.62 -9.00
C ALA A 277 13.72 -3.70 -9.18
N PHE A 278 12.57 -4.21 -8.78
CA PHE A 278 11.30 -3.51 -8.74
C PHE A 278 10.55 -3.95 -7.49
N HIS A 279 9.69 -3.11 -6.94
CA HIS A 279 8.85 -3.51 -5.82
C HIS A 279 7.37 -3.26 -6.12
N ILE A 280 6.52 -4.09 -5.52
CA ILE A 280 5.07 -3.97 -5.49
C ILE A 280 4.65 -3.96 -4.02
N ASP A 281 4.07 -2.86 -3.53
CA ASP A 281 3.66 -2.69 -2.14
C ASP A 281 4.78 -3.09 -1.14
N GLY A 282 6.04 -2.71 -1.45
CA GLY A 282 7.22 -3.03 -0.66
C GLY A 282 7.77 -4.45 -0.80
N ASN A 283 7.14 -5.31 -1.61
CA ASN A 283 7.64 -6.67 -1.90
C ASN A 283 8.49 -6.65 -3.18
N PRO A 284 9.70 -7.21 -3.17
CA PRO A 284 10.53 -7.26 -4.36
C PRO A 284 9.93 -8.23 -5.39
N VAL A 285 9.97 -7.81 -6.65
CA VAL A 285 9.51 -8.60 -7.79
C VAL A 285 10.46 -8.46 -8.96
N ALA A 286 10.62 -9.52 -9.73
CA ALA A 286 11.33 -9.45 -11.01
C ALA A 286 10.41 -8.83 -12.06
N MET A 287 10.90 -7.78 -12.74
CA MET A 287 10.18 -7.11 -13.81
C MET A 287 11.07 -6.94 -15.05
N PRO A 288 10.50 -7.01 -16.27
CA PRO A 288 11.23 -6.77 -17.50
C PRO A 288 11.79 -5.34 -17.57
N ALA A 289 12.61 -5.04 -18.58
CA ALA A 289 13.16 -3.71 -18.81
C ALA A 289 12.06 -2.65 -18.99
N ASP A 290 10.99 -3.03 -19.68
CA ASP A 290 9.83 -2.17 -19.93
C ASP A 290 8.68 -2.53 -19.00
N VAL A 291 8.20 -1.55 -18.26
CA VAL A 291 7.08 -1.71 -17.33
C VAL A 291 6.04 -0.63 -17.62
N THR A 292 4.83 -1.06 -17.96
CA THR A 292 3.68 -0.16 -18.09
C THR A 292 2.94 -0.10 -16.76
N ILE A 293 2.84 1.08 -16.20
CA ILE A 293 2.13 1.35 -14.95
C ILE A 293 0.85 2.11 -15.27
N ARG A 294 -0.27 1.66 -14.72
CA ARG A 294 -1.59 2.29 -14.94
C ARG A 294 -2.44 2.24 -13.68
N ILE A 295 -3.30 3.23 -13.49
CA ILE A 295 -4.32 3.25 -12.45
C ILE A 295 -5.65 2.80 -13.03
N MET A 296 -6.29 1.91 -12.29
CA MET A 296 -7.61 1.37 -12.54
C MET A 296 -8.57 2.00 -11.52
N PRO A 297 -9.47 2.90 -11.95
CA PRO A 297 -10.34 3.62 -11.03
C PRO A 297 -11.41 2.69 -10.44
N HIS A 298 -11.80 2.98 -9.20
CA HIS A 298 -12.93 2.35 -8.50
C HIS A 298 -12.90 0.81 -8.48
N GLY A 299 -11.72 0.21 -8.25
CA GLY A 299 -11.53 -1.24 -8.37
C GLY A 299 -12.07 -2.07 -7.22
N PHE A 300 -12.16 -1.50 -6.01
CA PHE A 300 -12.72 -2.19 -4.84
C PHE A 300 -13.21 -1.19 -3.77
N ASN A 301 -14.03 -1.69 -2.85
CA ASN A 301 -14.64 -0.90 -1.80
C ASN A 301 -13.87 -1.05 -0.48
N VAL A 302 -13.75 0.03 0.31
CA VAL A 302 -13.07 0.03 1.61
C VAL A 302 -13.93 0.69 2.67
N LEU A 303 -13.94 0.11 3.88
CA LEU A 303 -14.58 0.66 5.06
C LEU A 303 -13.66 1.68 5.74
N VAL A 304 -14.12 2.91 5.89
CA VAL A 304 -13.40 4.00 6.56
C VAL A 304 -14.28 4.68 7.59
N ASP A 305 -13.70 5.46 8.50
CA ASP A 305 -14.49 6.26 9.46
C ASP A 305 -15.42 7.23 8.70
N ASN A 306 -16.64 7.39 9.19
CA ASN A 306 -17.61 8.33 8.61
C ASN A 306 -17.09 9.76 8.47
N ASN A 307 -16.17 10.16 9.38
CA ASN A 307 -15.54 11.48 9.38
C ASN A 307 -14.34 11.56 8.42
N THR A 308 -13.90 10.45 7.81
CA THR A 308 -12.81 10.47 6.83
C THR A 308 -13.26 11.26 5.62
N GLN A 309 -12.65 12.42 5.39
CA GLN A 309 -12.80 13.14 4.12
C GLN A 309 -12.00 12.37 3.06
N ALA A 310 -12.66 12.07 1.95
CA ALA A 310 -11.96 11.58 0.75
C ALA A 310 -10.94 12.66 0.36
N LYS A 311 -9.66 12.35 0.48
CA LYS A 311 -8.55 13.21 0.02
C LYS A 311 -8.02 12.64 -1.25
#